data_30e942ea48fd7ced5fdfbacdff45741c
#
_entry.id   30e942ea48fd7ced5fdfbacdff45741c
#
_cell.length_a   1.000
_cell.length_b   1.000
_cell.length_c   1.000
_cell.angle_alpha   90.00
_cell.angle_beta   90.00
_cell.angle_gamma   90.00
#
_symmetry.space_group_name_H-M   'P 1'
#
loop_
_entity.id
_entity.type
_entity.pdbx_description
1 polymer ?
#
loop_
_entity_poly.entity_id
_entity_poly.type
_entity_poly.pdbx_seq_one_letter_code
_entity_poly.pdbx_strand_id
1 'polypeptide(L)'
;LFLASFIWVLKAPDHFSWSADLYLRNDDTSVLSQLFYSDNDELSQDNSTDGTRDGNIVTFSGLPDLRSLTLFRFDPTNTQESYRVTHVGFFLNGEAFFTMEAADLEAQAFPVNASWQLNGEELVFTPQNSDSSFLLSADSIREAAKSAAAKLHVLYVRQRFFLALSIALLLYVLLFFRNGIASYLKMLFLPDSSGHFDWFALISTAVIAGALLVVCIIGLFSALGLHPDEWDVKACLDYGMTHFLPPDMRDPAVAQTYSGYGYTKLENYTWYFYLAGKIALLFKTMFCSLAYYRVPNLLLFAALAFYFVRNIRQKNWLMVALGICVQSWYIFSYTTADALDFTIAFAITCLLCNPQSLLFRTVEKKKLCRRDIPAFLLLGLLFGNIALGKQCYLAILALSFFVLLLRLIWQKDPLQKKVLWRNYLIIVGVFLAVFAFRAGFDIAHYGTEKSQVKEAVAIQYADYDKNPSTPTEELNPSWHMYSRGYTLPDVFAENPDWFAMSYKSFCGLLQDHDTGAWYYWCMGLLYLTLFAGIGIATFRQPDNLQGNVRFVICTLLMVGELAASIVNSWLIESMAQGRYLLPCILIAGYLASTVPELFQKKIYRMLLSIAGILSVGYFGLVGIPLFF
;
A
#
# COMPACT_ATOMS: atom_id res chain seq x y z
N LEU A 1 31.66 -1.90 19.80
CA LEU A 1 30.20 -1.84 19.67
C LEU A 1 29.73 -2.53 18.41
N PHE A 2 30.26 -2.20 17.22
CA PHE A 2 29.90 -2.82 15.96
C PHE A 2 30.06 -4.35 15.96
N LEU A 3 31.24 -4.86 16.37
CA LEU A 3 31.49 -6.30 16.44
C LEU A 3 30.56 -7.00 17.45
N ALA A 4 30.27 -6.35 18.57
CA ALA A 4 29.36 -6.88 19.59
C ALA A 4 27.91 -6.93 19.10
N SER A 5 27.42 -5.87 18.42
CA SER A 5 26.09 -5.86 17.79
C SER A 5 25.97 -6.89 16.68
N PHE A 6 27.02 -7.05 15.87
CA PHE A 6 27.10 -8.04 14.82
C PHE A 6 27.01 -9.47 15.37
N ILE A 7 27.79 -9.78 16.42
CA ILE A 7 27.77 -11.09 17.09
C ILE A 7 26.41 -11.33 17.75
N TRP A 8 25.80 -10.30 18.36
CA TRP A 8 24.50 -10.42 18.99
C TRP A 8 23.39 -10.71 17.99
N VAL A 9 23.37 -10.02 16.85
CA VAL A 9 22.40 -10.27 15.77
C VAL A 9 22.56 -11.68 15.20
N LEU A 10 23.80 -12.18 15.04
CA LEU A 10 24.04 -13.53 14.52
C LEU A 10 23.63 -14.65 15.51
N LYS A 11 23.62 -14.37 16.82
CA LYS A 11 23.29 -15.33 17.87
C LYS A 11 21.80 -15.30 18.30
N ALA A 12 20.97 -14.46 17.67
CA ALA A 12 19.55 -14.43 17.97
C ALA A 12 18.92 -15.83 17.74
N PRO A 13 18.02 -16.31 18.61
CA PRO A 13 17.37 -17.60 18.42
C PRO A 13 16.49 -17.60 17.17
N ASP A 14 16.34 -18.78 16.57
CA ASP A 14 15.34 -18.98 15.53
C ASP A 14 13.96 -19.08 16.17
N HIS A 15 12.96 -18.47 15.53
CA HIS A 15 11.58 -18.58 15.96
C HIS A 15 10.84 -19.49 14.98
N PHE A 16 10.34 -20.62 15.51
CA PHE A 16 9.50 -21.57 14.78
C PHE A 16 8.09 -21.53 15.36
N SER A 17 7.11 -21.31 14.53
CA SER A 17 5.69 -21.45 14.84
C SER A 17 5.13 -22.58 14.01
N TRP A 18 4.58 -23.61 14.70
CA TRP A 18 4.05 -24.81 14.08
C TRP A 18 2.54 -24.79 14.13
N SER A 19 1.89 -25.21 13.03
CA SER A 19 0.45 -25.41 12.97
C SER A 19 0.09 -26.56 12.04
N ALA A 20 -1.14 -27.05 12.19
CA ALA A 20 -1.71 -28.06 11.30
C ALA A 20 -3.12 -27.63 10.87
N ASP A 21 -3.49 -27.90 9.64
CA ASP A 21 -4.82 -27.69 9.09
C ASP A 21 -5.43 -29.04 8.71
N LEU A 22 -6.66 -29.26 9.18
CA LEU A 22 -7.49 -30.37 8.78
C LEU A 22 -8.58 -29.86 7.85
N TYR A 23 -8.60 -30.35 6.62
CA TYR A 23 -9.61 -29.99 5.62
C TYR A 23 -10.79 -30.92 5.73
N LEU A 24 -11.86 -30.41 6.36
CA LEU A 24 -13.02 -31.18 6.82
C LEU A 24 -14.29 -30.64 6.15
N ARG A 25 -14.98 -31.49 5.38
CA ARG A 25 -16.32 -31.22 4.86
C ARG A 25 -17.37 -31.84 5.76
N ASN A 26 -18.17 -31.01 6.40
CA ASN A 26 -19.34 -31.39 7.19
C ASN A 26 -20.38 -30.27 7.09
N ASP A 27 -21.66 -30.61 7.12
CA ASP A 27 -22.76 -29.66 7.05
C ASP A 27 -22.95 -28.86 8.36
N ASP A 28 -22.46 -29.41 9.50
CA ASP A 28 -22.47 -28.71 10.80
C ASP A 28 -21.14 -28.01 11.08
N THR A 29 -21.16 -26.69 11.06
CA THR A 29 -19.97 -25.84 11.34
C THR A 29 -19.76 -25.56 12.83
N SER A 30 -20.68 -25.95 13.71
CA SER A 30 -20.61 -25.74 15.17
C SER A 30 -19.77 -26.78 15.90
N VAL A 31 -19.24 -27.77 15.19
CA VAL A 31 -18.51 -28.92 15.74
C VAL A 31 -17.14 -28.51 16.27
N LEU A 32 -16.83 -28.90 17.49
CA LEU A 32 -15.51 -28.73 18.10
C LEU A 32 -14.55 -29.82 17.60
N SER A 33 -13.39 -29.39 17.11
CA SER A 33 -12.30 -30.30 16.71
C SER A 33 -11.12 -30.10 17.65
N GLN A 34 -10.42 -31.20 17.98
CA GLN A 34 -9.28 -31.18 18.87
C GLN A 34 -8.12 -32.02 18.30
N LEU A 35 -6.90 -31.56 18.52
CA LEU A 35 -5.67 -32.23 18.13
C LEU A 35 -4.85 -32.53 19.39
N PHE A 36 -4.61 -33.81 19.66
CA PHE A 36 -3.68 -34.28 20.67
C PHE A 36 -2.35 -34.63 20.01
N TYR A 37 -1.26 -34.46 20.75
CA TYR A 37 0.09 -34.74 20.28
C TYR A 37 0.96 -35.33 21.39
N SER A 38 1.93 -36.14 21.03
CA SER A 38 2.81 -36.80 22.00
C SER A 38 4.23 -36.96 21.46
N ASP A 39 5.21 -36.89 22.35
CA ASP A 39 6.62 -37.21 22.12
C ASP A 39 7.06 -38.58 22.67
N ASN A 40 6.18 -39.27 23.39
CA ASN A 40 6.44 -40.53 24.07
C ASN A 40 5.32 -41.56 23.89
N ASP A 41 4.43 -41.37 22.93
CA ASP A 41 3.25 -42.17 22.60
C ASP A 41 2.14 -42.18 23.67
N GLU A 42 2.26 -41.37 24.74
CA GLU A 42 1.22 -41.18 25.74
C GLU A 42 0.44 -39.87 25.43
N LEU A 43 -0.87 -40.01 25.14
CA LEU A 43 -1.75 -38.88 24.87
C LEU A 43 -2.45 -38.44 26.15
N SER A 44 -2.41 -37.14 26.43
CA SER A 44 -3.06 -36.50 27.57
C SER A 44 -3.78 -35.21 27.17
N GLN A 45 -4.75 -34.78 27.97
CA GLN A 45 -5.46 -33.51 27.74
C GLN A 45 -4.53 -32.30 27.83
N ASP A 46 -3.44 -32.39 28.61
CA ASP A 46 -2.45 -31.30 28.71
C ASP A 46 -1.65 -31.11 27.41
N ASN A 47 -1.62 -32.13 26.56
CA ASN A 47 -0.93 -32.14 25.27
C ASN A 47 -1.96 -32.12 24.13
N SER A 48 -2.85 -31.13 24.16
CA SER A 48 -3.87 -30.93 23.12
C SER A 48 -4.05 -29.46 22.77
N THR A 49 -4.63 -29.21 21.60
CA THR A 49 -5.04 -27.87 21.15
C THR A 49 -6.39 -27.95 20.46
N ASP A 50 -7.23 -26.96 20.71
CA ASP A 50 -8.52 -26.83 20.05
C ASP A 50 -8.37 -26.24 18.67
N GLY A 51 -9.14 -26.72 17.71
CA GLY A 51 -9.16 -26.25 16.35
C GLY A 51 -10.02 -24.99 16.20
N THR A 52 -9.52 -24.02 15.46
CA THR A 52 -10.31 -22.87 14.99
C THR A 52 -10.82 -23.18 13.59
N ARG A 53 -12.14 -23.15 13.40
CA ARG A 53 -12.76 -23.51 12.12
C ARG A 53 -13.06 -22.26 11.29
N ASP A 54 -12.66 -22.31 10.02
CA ASP A 54 -13.04 -21.34 8.99
C ASP A 54 -13.51 -22.12 7.74
N GLY A 55 -14.81 -22.12 7.51
CA GLY A 55 -15.43 -22.91 6.43
C GLY A 55 -15.12 -24.41 6.56
N ASN A 56 -14.41 -24.94 5.58
CA ASN A 56 -13.99 -26.34 5.51
C ASN A 56 -12.60 -26.62 6.11
N ILE A 57 -11.96 -25.63 6.71
CA ILE A 57 -10.62 -25.75 7.28
C ILE A 57 -10.71 -25.62 8.79
N VAL A 58 -10.08 -26.55 9.49
CA VAL A 58 -9.88 -26.50 10.94
C VAL A 58 -8.39 -26.32 11.19
N THR A 59 -7.99 -25.16 11.71
CA THR A 59 -6.60 -24.79 11.99
C THR A 59 -6.27 -25.03 13.46
N PHE A 60 -5.21 -25.81 13.71
CA PHE A 60 -4.63 -26.05 15.03
C PHE A 60 -3.32 -25.24 15.14
N SER A 61 -3.35 -24.18 15.92
CA SER A 61 -2.22 -23.25 16.10
C SER A 61 -1.47 -23.52 17.40
N GLY A 62 -0.22 -23.03 17.47
CA GLY A 62 0.57 -23.11 18.70
C GLY A 62 1.06 -24.52 19.05
N LEU A 63 1.22 -25.38 18.05
CA LEU A 63 1.76 -26.71 18.25
C LEU A 63 3.21 -26.63 18.78
N PRO A 64 3.64 -27.61 19.60
CA PRO A 64 5.02 -27.73 20.03
C PRO A 64 5.94 -28.07 18.85
N ASP A 65 7.22 -28.21 19.12
CA ASP A 65 8.19 -28.54 18.08
C ASP A 65 7.91 -29.90 17.44
N LEU A 66 7.40 -29.88 16.21
CA LEU A 66 7.01 -31.09 15.48
C LEU A 66 8.20 -32.05 15.21
N ARG A 67 9.43 -31.59 15.37
CA ARG A 67 10.65 -32.41 15.22
C ARG A 67 10.85 -33.43 16.35
N SER A 68 10.15 -33.28 17.46
CA SER A 68 10.22 -34.18 18.63
C SER A 68 9.01 -35.09 18.77
N LEU A 69 7.91 -34.83 18.06
CA LEU A 69 6.69 -35.59 18.21
C LEU A 69 6.76 -36.97 17.56
N THR A 70 6.05 -37.95 18.16
CA THR A 70 5.96 -39.34 17.69
C THR A 70 4.55 -39.69 17.21
N LEU A 71 3.51 -39.07 17.80
CA LEU A 71 2.13 -39.41 17.55
C LEU A 71 1.22 -38.20 17.53
N PHE A 72 0.24 -38.20 16.62
CA PHE A 72 -0.91 -37.29 16.60
C PHE A 72 -2.21 -38.08 16.74
N ARG A 73 -3.19 -37.50 17.44
CA ARG A 73 -4.58 -37.96 17.42
C ARG A 73 -5.45 -36.77 17.03
N PHE A 74 -6.15 -36.90 15.93
CA PHE A 74 -7.15 -35.94 15.47
C PHE A 74 -8.53 -36.39 15.92
N ASP A 75 -9.21 -35.55 16.68
CA ASP A 75 -10.62 -35.67 17.04
C ASP A 75 -11.40 -34.65 16.21
N PRO A 76 -11.82 -35.00 14.98
CA PRO A 76 -12.35 -34.02 14.02
C PRO A 76 -13.72 -33.51 14.41
N THR A 77 -14.45 -34.23 15.22
CA THR A 77 -15.82 -33.89 15.66
C THR A 77 -16.15 -34.54 17.00
N ASN A 78 -17.00 -33.88 17.74
CA ASN A 78 -17.62 -34.41 18.98
C ASN A 78 -19.04 -34.95 18.74
N THR A 79 -19.45 -35.14 17.48
CA THR A 79 -20.76 -35.68 17.08
C THR A 79 -20.63 -37.07 16.46
N GLN A 80 -21.76 -37.73 16.22
CA GLN A 80 -21.79 -39.03 15.53
C GLN A 80 -22.10 -38.92 14.04
N GLU A 81 -22.07 -37.71 13.49
CA GLU A 81 -22.28 -37.47 12.06
C GLU A 81 -21.05 -37.83 11.23
N SER A 82 -21.27 -38.40 10.06
CA SER A 82 -20.20 -38.68 9.11
C SER A 82 -19.65 -37.41 8.52
N TYR A 83 -18.33 -37.33 8.33
CA TYR A 83 -17.65 -36.23 7.70
C TYR A 83 -16.63 -36.70 6.68
N ARG A 84 -16.16 -35.79 5.83
CA ARG A 84 -15.21 -36.08 4.76
C ARG A 84 -13.93 -35.31 5.00
N VAL A 85 -12.80 -36.02 4.96
CA VAL A 85 -11.46 -35.46 5.05
C VAL A 85 -10.82 -35.48 3.66
N THR A 86 -10.36 -34.36 3.16
CA THR A 86 -9.64 -34.30 1.89
C THR A 86 -8.13 -34.41 2.09
N HIS A 87 -7.59 -33.68 3.04
CA HIS A 87 -6.16 -33.74 3.37
C HIS A 87 -5.88 -33.14 4.76
N VAL A 88 -4.67 -33.38 5.26
CA VAL A 88 -4.09 -32.74 6.44
C VAL A 88 -2.82 -32.03 6.03
N GLY A 89 -2.70 -30.72 6.30
CA GLY A 89 -1.52 -29.90 6.03
C GLY A 89 -0.77 -29.57 7.31
N PHE A 90 0.57 -29.54 7.26
CA PHE A 90 1.43 -29.10 8.34
C PHE A 90 2.25 -27.89 7.90
N PHE A 91 2.33 -26.88 8.77
CA PHE A 91 2.88 -25.57 8.44
C PHE A 91 3.98 -25.17 9.41
N LEU A 92 5.00 -24.50 8.89
CA LEU A 92 6.04 -23.85 9.65
C LEU A 92 6.03 -22.35 9.31
N ASN A 93 5.75 -21.52 10.31
CA ASN A 93 5.59 -20.06 10.13
C ASN A 93 4.57 -19.69 9.04
N GLY A 94 3.50 -20.46 8.89
CA GLY A 94 2.43 -20.25 7.92
C GLY A 94 2.75 -20.76 6.50
N GLU A 95 3.92 -21.35 6.25
CA GLU A 95 4.24 -22.00 4.98
C GLU A 95 4.04 -23.51 5.10
N ALA A 96 3.26 -24.12 4.20
CA ALA A 96 3.05 -25.56 4.18
C ALA A 96 4.38 -26.27 3.84
N PHE A 97 4.76 -27.24 4.64
CA PHE A 97 5.95 -28.05 4.39
C PHE A 97 5.66 -29.53 4.18
N PHE A 98 4.46 -29.98 4.59
CA PHE A 98 4.04 -31.35 4.42
C PHE A 98 2.51 -31.41 4.31
N THR A 99 2.01 -32.22 3.38
CA THR A 99 0.57 -32.44 3.17
C THR A 99 0.35 -33.93 2.96
N MET A 100 -0.67 -34.46 3.59
CA MET A 100 -1.15 -35.86 3.42
C MET A 100 -2.52 -35.83 2.79
N GLU A 101 -2.63 -36.31 1.58
CA GLU A 101 -3.91 -36.49 0.88
C GLU A 101 -4.73 -37.62 1.48
N ALA A 102 -6.03 -37.69 1.13
CA ALA A 102 -6.94 -38.72 1.66
C ALA A 102 -6.42 -40.16 1.49
N ALA A 103 -5.78 -40.47 0.38
CA ALA A 103 -5.19 -41.80 0.12
C ALA A 103 -3.99 -42.11 1.04
N ASP A 104 -3.16 -41.10 1.35
CA ASP A 104 -2.05 -41.24 2.28
C ASP A 104 -2.54 -41.41 3.71
N LEU A 105 -3.61 -40.70 4.08
CA LEU A 105 -4.27 -40.83 5.38
C LEU A 105 -4.86 -42.23 5.54
N GLU A 106 -5.53 -42.77 4.52
CA GLU A 106 -6.05 -44.15 4.57
C GLU A 106 -4.93 -45.18 4.80
N ALA A 107 -3.75 -44.94 4.19
CA ALA A 107 -2.62 -45.89 4.27
C ALA A 107 -1.82 -45.78 5.57
N GLN A 108 -1.74 -44.59 6.20
CA GLN A 108 -0.79 -44.30 7.29
C GLN A 108 -1.45 -43.99 8.63
N ALA A 109 -2.75 -43.69 8.66
CA ALA A 109 -3.45 -43.38 9.88
C ALA A 109 -4.38 -44.53 10.29
N PHE A 110 -4.79 -44.55 11.56
CA PHE A 110 -5.62 -45.60 12.14
C PHE A 110 -6.88 -45.00 12.76
N PRO A 111 -8.09 -45.40 12.30
CA PRO A 111 -9.34 -44.96 12.91
C PRO A 111 -9.53 -45.61 14.30
N VAL A 112 -10.00 -44.81 15.26
CA VAL A 112 -10.32 -45.21 16.63
C VAL A 112 -11.79 -44.91 16.87
N ASN A 113 -12.55 -45.89 17.27
CA ASN A 113 -14.02 -45.83 17.44
C ASN A 113 -14.74 -45.28 16.19
N ALA A 114 -14.20 -45.59 15.01
CA ALA A 114 -14.72 -45.15 13.73
C ALA A 114 -14.39 -46.16 12.63
N SER A 115 -15.05 -46.02 11.50
CA SER A 115 -14.67 -46.65 10.24
C SER A 115 -14.49 -45.58 9.18
N TRP A 116 -13.65 -45.85 8.18
CA TRP A 116 -13.49 -44.94 7.04
C TRP A 116 -13.42 -45.67 5.71
N GLN A 117 -13.73 -44.98 4.65
CA GLN A 117 -13.66 -45.47 3.29
C GLN A 117 -13.22 -44.38 2.35
N LEU A 118 -12.22 -44.66 1.51
CA LEU A 118 -11.79 -43.75 0.46
C LEU A 118 -12.85 -43.71 -0.65
N ASN A 119 -13.32 -42.51 -0.98
CA ASN A 119 -14.27 -42.27 -2.05
C ASN A 119 -13.74 -41.16 -2.96
N GLY A 120 -13.01 -41.54 -4.01
CA GLY A 120 -12.30 -40.62 -4.88
C GLY A 120 -11.15 -39.93 -4.16
N GLU A 121 -11.21 -38.61 -4.05
CA GLU A 121 -10.20 -37.79 -3.36
C GLU A 121 -10.60 -37.45 -1.90
N GLU A 122 -11.65 -38.05 -1.37
CA GLU A 122 -12.16 -37.80 -0.03
C GLU A 122 -12.17 -39.08 0.79
N LEU A 123 -11.72 -38.98 2.03
CA LEU A 123 -11.83 -40.06 3.03
C LEU A 123 -13.09 -39.83 3.84
N VAL A 124 -14.10 -40.67 3.63
CA VAL A 124 -15.37 -40.63 4.37
C VAL A 124 -15.18 -41.31 5.72
N PHE A 125 -15.27 -40.57 6.78
CA PHE A 125 -15.13 -41.01 8.15
C PHE A 125 -16.50 -41.14 8.79
N THR A 126 -16.79 -42.35 9.35
CA THR A 126 -18.06 -42.65 9.99
C THR A 126 -17.82 -42.95 11.47
N PRO A 127 -18.15 -42.03 12.39
CA PRO A 127 -18.02 -42.21 13.83
C PRO A 127 -18.89 -43.34 14.34
N GLN A 128 -18.38 -44.10 15.31
CA GLN A 128 -19.16 -45.13 16.05
C GLN A 128 -19.69 -44.59 17.38
N ASN A 129 -19.05 -43.54 17.91
CA ASN A 129 -19.47 -42.80 19.11
C ASN A 129 -18.94 -41.37 19.09
N SER A 130 -19.20 -40.61 20.15
CA SER A 130 -18.74 -39.20 20.26
C SER A 130 -17.24 -39.05 20.56
N ASP A 131 -16.51 -40.13 20.85
CA ASP A 131 -15.05 -40.15 21.05
C ASP A 131 -14.37 -40.85 19.86
N SER A 132 -14.79 -40.50 18.66
CA SER A 132 -14.24 -41.04 17.42
C SER A 132 -13.09 -40.18 16.91
N SER A 133 -11.96 -40.80 16.61
CA SER A 133 -10.72 -40.12 16.23
C SER A 133 -9.92 -40.94 15.21
N PHE A 134 -8.81 -40.37 14.75
CA PHE A 134 -7.78 -41.13 14.05
C PHE A 134 -6.39 -40.82 14.58
N LEU A 135 -5.58 -41.84 14.67
CA LEU A 135 -4.16 -41.74 15.05
C LEU A 135 -3.30 -41.68 13.82
N LEU A 136 -2.28 -40.80 13.85
CA LEU A 136 -1.32 -40.64 12.78
C LEU A 136 0.10 -40.67 13.35
N SER A 137 0.95 -41.59 12.83
CA SER A 137 2.37 -41.58 13.17
C SER A 137 3.03 -40.30 12.70
N ALA A 138 3.84 -39.69 13.56
CA ALA A 138 4.56 -38.47 13.23
C ALA A 138 5.86 -38.70 12.44
N ASP A 139 6.26 -39.93 12.10
CA ASP A 139 7.57 -40.21 11.52
C ASP A 139 7.86 -39.45 10.22
N SER A 140 6.95 -39.50 9.25
CA SER A 140 7.08 -38.79 7.98
C SER A 140 7.01 -37.25 8.17
N ILE A 141 6.12 -36.79 9.06
CA ILE A 141 5.95 -35.40 9.41
C ILE A 141 7.21 -34.87 10.11
N ARG A 142 7.77 -35.63 11.04
CA ARG A 142 9.01 -35.30 11.78
C ARG A 142 10.21 -35.12 10.85
N GLU A 143 10.41 -36.00 9.89
CA GLU A 143 11.51 -35.87 8.92
C GLU A 143 11.30 -34.68 7.98
N ALA A 144 10.09 -34.44 7.52
CA ALA A 144 9.74 -33.24 6.76
C ALA A 144 9.94 -31.95 7.59
N ALA A 145 9.52 -31.95 8.87
CA ALA A 145 9.72 -30.84 9.81
C ALA A 145 11.21 -30.53 10.04
N LYS A 146 12.06 -31.55 10.21
CA LYS A 146 13.52 -31.36 10.31
C LYS A 146 14.09 -30.70 9.07
N SER A 147 13.68 -31.17 7.87
CA SER A 147 14.12 -30.59 6.60
C SER A 147 13.65 -29.14 6.44
N ALA A 148 12.39 -28.84 6.76
CA ALA A 148 11.84 -27.49 6.69
C ALA A 148 12.53 -26.54 7.68
N ALA A 149 12.71 -26.97 8.93
CA ALA A 149 13.42 -26.18 9.95
C ALA A 149 14.88 -25.91 9.56
N ALA A 150 15.59 -26.90 8.96
CA ALA A 150 16.95 -26.70 8.48
C ALA A 150 17.02 -25.67 7.35
N LYS A 151 16.09 -25.71 6.40
CA LYS A 151 15.99 -24.71 5.32
C LYS A 151 15.73 -23.31 5.90
N LEU A 152 14.80 -23.21 6.85
CA LEU A 152 14.46 -21.95 7.50
C LEU A 152 15.63 -21.41 8.35
N HIS A 153 16.36 -22.28 9.05
CA HIS A 153 17.58 -21.90 9.77
C HIS A 153 18.61 -21.24 8.85
N VAL A 154 18.88 -21.82 7.68
CA VAL A 154 19.79 -21.23 6.68
C VAL A 154 19.30 -19.86 6.24
N LEU A 155 17.98 -19.72 6.05
CA LEU A 155 17.35 -18.43 5.71
C LEU A 155 17.58 -17.40 6.83
N TYR A 156 17.36 -17.76 8.10
CA TYR A 156 17.57 -16.89 9.25
C TYR A 156 19.03 -16.44 9.39
N VAL A 157 19.98 -17.36 9.22
CA VAL A 157 21.42 -17.03 9.25
C VAL A 157 21.76 -16.03 8.15
N ARG A 158 21.26 -16.25 6.93
CA ARG A 158 21.46 -15.33 5.80
C ARG A 158 20.85 -13.95 6.07
N GLN A 159 19.64 -13.89 6.61
CA GLN A 159 18.96 -12.65 6.93
C GLN A 159 19.69 -11.85 8.01
N ARG A 160 20.16 -12.51 9.06
CA ARG A 160 20.95 -11.89 10.12
C ARG A 160 22.27 -11.32 9.57
N PHE A 161 22.90 -12.04 8.65
CA PHE A 161 24.10 -11.54 7.97
C PHE A 161 23.81 -10.27 7.18
N PHE A 162 22.73 -10.24 6.38
CA PHE A 162 22.35 -9.06 5.62
C PHE A 162 21.90 -7.90 6.52
N LEU A 163 21.20 -8.19 7.62
CA LEU A 163 20.84 -7.16 8.60
C LEU A 163 22.09 -6.54 9.22
N ALA A 164 23.04 -7.36 9.65
CA ALA A 164 24.30 -6.89 10.21
C ALA A 164 25.10 -6.07 9.20
N LEU A 165 25.14 -6.51 7.92
CA LEU A 165 25.77 -5.77 6.82
C LEU A 165 25.07 -4.44 6.55
N SER A 166 23.74 -4.40 6.60
CA SER A 166 22.94 -3.18 6.42
C SER A 166 23.19 -2.16 7.54
N ILE A 167 23.24 -2.63 8.81
CA ILE A 167 23.61 -1.80 9.95
C ILE A 167 25.04 -1.26 9.77
N ALA A 168 25.97 -2.09 9.32
CA ALA A 168 27.34 -1.68 9.04
C ALA A 168 27.42 -0.59 7.98
N LEU A 169 26.69 -0.78 6.87
CA LEU A 169 26.63 0.20 5.78
C LEU A 169 25.99 1.49 6.23
N LEU A 170 24.89 1.43 7.00
CA LEU A 170 24.24 2.61 7.58
C LEU A 170 25.20 3.40 8.48
N LEU A 171 25.90 2.71 9.38
CA LEU A 171 26.90 3.33 10.24
C LEU A 171 28.04 3.96 9.44
N TYR A 172 28.51 3.28 8.38
CA TYR A 172 29.51 3.82 7.49
C TYR A 172 29.01 5.09 6.78
N VAL A 173 27.79 5.09 6.26
CA VAL A 173 27.16 6.26 5.63
C VAL A 173 27.01 7.41 6.63
N LEU A 174 26.54 7.14 7.87
CA LEU A 174 26.44 8.14 8.91
C LEU A 174 27.81 8.73 9.28
N LEU A 175 28.85 7.89 9.39
CA LEU A 175 30.21 8.35 9.65
C LEU A 175 30.81 9.13 8.49
N PHE A 176 30.54 8.71 7.26
CA PHE A 176 31.00 9.40 6.04
C PHE A 176 30.36 10.79 5.89
N PHE A 177 29.04 10.87 6.13
CA PHE A 177 28.29 12.13 6.08
C PHE A 177 28.23 12.88 7.42
N ARG A 178 28.98 12.44 8.46
CA ARG A 178 28.92 13.01 9.83
C ARG A 178 29.03 14.54 9.87
N ASN A 179 29.90 15.12 9.06
CA ASN A 179 30.10 16.58 9.03
C ASN A 179 28.90 17.29 8.42
N GLY A 180 28.27 16.71 7.39
CA GLY A 180 27.04 17.22 6.80
C GLY A 180 25.86 17.12 7.77
N ILE A 181 25.72 15.97 8.43
CA ILE A 181 24.70 15.74 9.46
C ILE A 181 24.92 16.69 10.65
N ALA A 182 26.14 16.78 11.16
CA ALA A 182 26.48 17.70 12.26
C ALA A 182 26.22 19.17 11.89
N SER A 183 26.56 19.57 10.65
CA SER A 183 26.26 20.91 10.16
C SER A 183 24.76 21.15 10.07
N TYR A 184 23.99 20.16 9.61
CA TYR A 184 22.53 20.25 9.54
C TYR A 184 21.91 20.32 10.93
N LEU A 185 22.34 19.46 11.88
CA LEU A 185 21.88 19.49 13.26
C LEU A 185 22.24 20.81 13.94
N LYS A 186 23.46 21.32 13.75
CA LYS A 186 23.84 22.65 14.24
C LYS A 186 22.90 23.71 13.68
N MET A 187 22.60 23.65 12.38
CA MET A 187 21.68 24.56 11.74
C MET A 187 20.25 24.49 12.32
N LEU A 188 19.78 23.31 12.73
CA LEU A 188 18.45 23.13 13.36
C LEU A 188 18.40 23.62 14.79
N PHE A 189 19.45 23.34 15.60
CA PHE A 189 19.43 23.53 17.04
C PHE A 189 20.15 24.80 17.51
N LEU A 190 20.94 25.46 16.64
CA LEU A 190 21.63 26.69 16.97
C LEU A 190 21.03 27.88 16.24
N PRO A 191 21.00 29.06 16.89
CA PRO A 191 20.64 30.30 16.24
C PRO A 191 21.56 30.57 15.04
N ASP A 192 21.04 31.28 14.04
CA ASP A 192 21.84 31.79 12.93
C ASP A 192 22.81 32.90 13.38
N SER A 193 23.60 33.43 12.45
CA SER A 193 24.54 34.53 12.71
C SER A 193 23.87 35.80 13.22
N SER A 194 22.54 35.93 13.05
CA SER A 194 21.72 37.04 13.56
C SER A 194 21.07 36.76 14.92
N GLY A 195 21.34 35.60 15.51
CA GLY A 195 20.75 35.15 16.77
C GLY A 195 19.32 34.60 16.65
N HIS A 196 18.79 34.42 15.43
CA HIS A 196 17.45 33.89 15.21
C HIS A 196 17.45 32.36 15.15
N PHE A 197 16.55 31.77 15.95
CA PHE A 197 16.29 30.33 15.97
C PHE A 197 15.10 29.97 15.10
N ASP A 198 15.29 29.06 14.12
CA ASP A 198 14.20 28.64 13.23
C ASP A 198 13.41 27.45 13.84
N TRP A 199 12.60 27.78 14.85
CA TRP A 199 11.72 26.83 15.54
C TRP A 199 10.75 26.11 14.59
N PHE A 200 10.33 26.76 13.49
CA PHE A 200 9.41 26.16 12.51
C PHE A 200 10.08 25.02 11.74
N ALA A 201 11.32 25.22 11.30
CA ALA A 201 12.09 24.17 10.63
C ALA A 201 12.35 22.97 11.57
N LEU A 202 12.63 23.24 12.85
CA LEU A 202 12.82 22.21 13.86
C LEU A 202 11.54 21.38 14.06
N ILE A 203 10.40 22.04 14.32
CA ILE A 203 9.11 21.36 14.52
C ILE A 203 8.72 20.59 13.25
N SER A 204 8.82 21.20 12.09
CA SER A 204 8.49 20.55 10.82
C SER A 204 9.35 19.30 10.54
N THR A 205 10.65 19.38 10.88
CA THR A 205 11.56 18.23 10.81
C THR A 205 11.16 17.13 11.78
N ALA A 206 10.80 17.49 13.02
CA ALA A 206 10.34 16.54 14.03
C ALA A 206 9.02 15.85 13.61
N VAL A 207 8.08 16.59 13.02
CA VAL A 207 6.81 16.05 12.50
C VAL A 207 7.08 15.00 11.43
N ILE A 208 7.87 15.32 10.40
CA ILE A 208 8.10 14.37 9.30
C ILE A 208 8.98 13.18 9.74
N ALA A 209 9.91 13.39 10.67
CA ALA A 209 10.69 12.31 11.26
C ALA A 209 9.81 11.38 12.12
N GLY A 210 8.88 11.94 12.91
CA GLY A 210 7.88 11.19 13.65
C GLY A 210 6.94 10.41 12.72
N ALA A 211 6.45 11.03 11.65
CA ALA A 211 5.64 10.37 10.64
C ALA A 211 6.41 9.20 9.99
N LEU A 212 7.69 9.40 9.64
CA LEU A 212 8.53 8.34 9.08
C LEU A 212 8.72 7.18 10.08
N LEU A 213 8.92 7.50 11.35
CA LEU A 213 9.03 6.47 12.39
C LEU A 213 7.74 5.65 12.50
N VAL A 214 6.57 6.28 12.54
CA VAL A 214 5.27 5.59 12.61
C VAL A 214 5.04 4.75 11.36
N VAL A 215 5.30 5.29 10.17
CA VAL A 215 5.23 4.55 8.90
C VAL A 215 6.13 3.32 8.91
N CYS A 216 7.36 3.43 9.40
CA CYS A 216 8.28 2.30 9.52
C CYS A 216 7.80 1.26 10.53
N ILE A 217 7.28 1.69 11.70
CA ILE A 217 6.75 0.78 12.72
C ILE A 217 5.57 -0.03 12.14
N ILE A 218 4.57 0.65 11.60
CA ILE A 218 3.41 -0.02 11.00
C ILE A 218 3.86 -0.90 9.83
N GLY A 219 4.66 -0.37 8.91
CA GLY A 219 5.06 -1.08 7.69
C GLY A 219 5.93 -2.32 7.93
N LEU A 220 6.75 -2.34 8.97
CA LEU A 220 7.65 -3.46 9.23
C LEU A 220 7.06 -4.51 10.18
N PHE A 221 6.14 -4.13 11.06
CA PHE A 221 5.72 -4.99 12.15
C PHE A 221 4.23 -5.36 12.16
N SER A 222 3.34 -4.63 11.44
CA SER A 222 1.94 -5.05 11.33
C SER A 222 1.78 -6.28 10.43
N ALA A 223 0.79 -7.12 10.72
CA ALA A 223 0.49 -8.28 9.89
C ALA A 223 0.08 -7.88 8.46
N LEU A 224 0.40 -8.71 7.47
CA LEU A 224 -0.05 -8.49 6.09
C LEU A 224 -1.57 -8.76 6.01
N GLY A 225 -2.26 -7.94 5.22
CA GLY A 225 -3.72 -8.05 5.06
C GLY A 225 -4.55 -7.22 6.03
N LEU A 226 -3.92 -6.57 7.02
CA LEU A 226 -4.61 -5.63 7.90
C LEU A 226 -4.96 -4.30 7.20
N HIS A 227 -4.35 -4.03 6.06
CA HIS A 227 -4.56 -2.79 5.32
C HIS A 227 -5.36 -3.06 4.03
N PRO A 228 -6.08 -2.05 3.51
CA PRO A 228 -6.92 -2.22 2.32
C PRO A 228 -6.14 -2.77 1.11
N ASP A 229 -6.71 -3.71 0.40
CA ASP A 229 -6.24 -4.26 -0.88
C ASP A 229 -4.85 -4.95 -0.82
N GLU A 230 -4.26 -5.19 0.36
CA GLU A 230 -2.87 -5.68 0.44
C GLU A 230 -2.68 -7.05 -0.21
N TRP A 231 -3.64 -7.97 -0.08
CA TRP A 231 -3.54 -9.30 -0.69
C TRP A 231 -3.54 -9.22 -2.22
N ASP A 232 -4.43 -8.42 -2.81
CA ASP A 232 -4.47 -8.22 -4.26
C ASP A 232 -3.20 -7.57 -4.78
N VAL A 233 -2.70 -6.56 -4.05
CA VAL A 233 -1.46 -5.87 -4.41
C VAL A 233 -0.26 -6.80 -4.26
N LYS A 234 -0.21 -7.65 -3.21
CA LYS A 234 0.84 -8.67 -3.04
C LYS A 234 0.87 -9.62 -4.22
N ALA A 235 -0.27 -10.18 -4.62
CA ALA A 235 -0.34 -11.08 -5.77
C ALA A 235 0.17 -10.42 -7.07
N CYS A 236 -0.17 -9.14 -7.29
CA CYS A 236 0.36 -8.36 -8.41
C CYS A 236 1.88 -8.12 -8.29
N LEU A 237 2.43 -7.92 -7.09
CA LEU A 237 3.87 -7.79 -6.88
C LEU A 237 4.60 -9.10 -7.12
N ASP A 238 4.03 -10.24 -6.71
CA ASP A 238 4.61 -11.56 -6.99
C ASP A 238 4.78 -11.78 -8.50
N TYR A 239 3.77 -11.43 -9.30
CA TYR A 239 3.91 -11.40 -10.76
C TYR A 239 5.03 -10.44 -11.20
N GLY A 240 5.05 -9.22 -10.67
CA GLY A 240 6.05 -8.19 -10.97
C GLY A 240 7.49 -8.58 -10.57
N MET A 241 7.68 -9.50 -9.60
CA MET A 241 9.02 -9.99 -9.24
C MET A 241 9.72 -10.70 -10.40
N THR A 242 8.97 -11.40 -11.23
CA THR A 242 9.52 -12.23 -12.34
C THR A 242 9.30 -11.59 -13.71
N HIS A 243 8.29 -10.75 -13.89
CA HIS A 243 7.89 -10.16 -15.17
C HIS A 243 8.18 -8.66 -15.23
N PHE A 244 8.30 -8.10 -16.45
CA PHE A 244 8.47 -6.67 -16.73
C PHE A 244 7.33 -6.08 -17.56
N LEU A 245 6.53 -6.93 -18.18
CA LEU A 245 5.42 -6.53 -19.06
C LEU A 245 4.09 -6.97 -18.44
N PRO A 246 3.00 -6.28 -18.76
CA PRO A 246 1.68 -6.71 -18.31
C PRO A 246 1.34 -8.08 -18.89
N PRO A 247 0.56 -8.90 -18.15
CA PRO A 247 0.12 -10.19 -18.64
C PRO A 247 -1.00 -10.04 -19.69
N ASP A 248 -1.23 -11.11 -20.45
CA ASP A 248 -2.55 -11.35 -21.00
C ASP A 248 -3.51 -11.72 -19.86
N MET A 249 -4.69 -11.09 -19.81
CA MET A 249 -5.70 -11.36 -18.78
C MET A 249 -6.21 -12.81 -18.79
N ARG A 250 -6.03 -13.54 -19.89
CA ARG A 250 -6.42 -14.95 -20.03
C ARG A 250 -5.34 -15.92 -19.56
N ASP A 251 -4.15 -15.41 -19.18
CA ASP A 251 -3.05 -16.25 -18.72
C ASP A 251 -3.38 -16.83 -17.32
N PRO A 252 -3.39 -18.15 -17.14
CA PRO A 252 -3.60 -18.77 -15.83
C PRO A 252 -2.63 -18.30 -14.75
N ALA A 253 -1.42 -17.85 -15.13
CA ALA A 253 -0.42 -17.33 -14.20
C ALA A 253 -0.88 -16.08 -13.43
N VAL A 254 -1.92 -15.38 -13.92
CA VAL A 254 -2.48 -14.20 -13.25
C VAL A 254 -3.78 -14.48 -12.49
N ALA A 255 -4.25 -15.72 -12.48
CA ALA A 255 -5.50 -16.10 -11.79
C ALA A 255 -5.54 -15.61 -10.33
N GLN A 256 -4.43 -15.71 -9.61
CA GLN A 256 -4.31 -15.26 -8.21
C GLN A 256 -4.27 -13.73 -8.04
N THR A 257 -4.19 -12.96 -9.12
CA THR A 257 -4.16 -11.48 -9.07
C THR A 257 -5.53 -10.84 -9.24
N TYR A 258 -6.56 -11.65 -9.51
CA TYR A 258 -7.93 -11.15 -9.62
C TYR A 258 -8.49 -10.88 -8.23
N SER A 259 -9.04 -9.68 -8.07
CA SER A 259 -9.76 -9.29 -6.88
C SER A 259 -11.21 -9.78 -6.93
N GLY A 260 -11.94 -9.69 -5.82
CA GLY A 260 -13.37 -9.93 -5.77
C GLY A 260 -14.21 -9.06 -6.71
N TYR A 261 -13.59 -8.07 -7.35
CA TYR A 261 -14.20 -7.26 -8.42
C TYR A 261 -14.05 -7.89 -9.81
N GLY A 262 -13.40 -9.05 -9.95
CA GLY A 262 -13.20 -9.73 -11.23
C GLY A 262 -12.21 -9.06 -12.17
N TYR A 263 -11.32 -8.19 -11.67
CA TYR A 263 -10.25 -7.61 -12.47
C TYR A 263 -8.91 -7.60 -11.74
N THR A 264 -7.84 -7.64 -12.51
CA THR A 264 -6.47 -7.54 -11.99
C THR A 264 -5.95 -6.11 -12.07
N LYS A 265 -5.24 -5.67 -11.03
CA LYS A 265 -4.56 -4.35 -11.03
C LYS A 265 -3.40 -4.27 -12.04
N LEU A 266 -2.96 -5.40 -12.61
CA LEU A 266 -1.92 -5.45 -13.65
C LEU A 266 -2.40 -4.99 -15.03
N GLU A 267 -3.70 -4.98 -15.30
CA GLU A 267 -4.26 -4.65 -16.62
C GLU A 267 -3.93 -3.23 -17.09
N ASN A 268 -3.73 -2.29 -16.19
CA ASN A 268 -3.46 -0.88 -16.51
C ASN A 268 -1.98 -0.55 -16.70
N TYR A 269 -1.08 -1.53 -16.59
CA TYR A 269 0.38 -1.35 -16.68
C TYR A 269 0.89 -0.25 -15.75
N THR A 270 0.40 -0.22 -14.54
CA THR A 270 0.91 0.64 -13.49
C THR A 270 2.34 0.19 -13.16
N TRP A 271 3.31 1.09 -13.33
CA TRP A 271 4.74 0.76 -13.17
C TRP A 271 5.11 0.32 -11.75
N TYR A 272 4.29 0.72 -10.79
CA TYR A 272 4.48 0.32 -9.40
C TYR A 272 4.69 -1.18 -9.24
N PHE A 273 3.81 -2.02 -9.79
CA PHE A 273 3.86 -3.47 -9.57
C PHE A 273 5.17 -4.10 -10.06
N TYR A 274 5.71 -3.60 -11.15
CA TYR A 274 6.96 -4.11 -11.73
C TYR A 274 8.19 -3.57 -11.00
N LEU A 275 8.24 -2.28 -10.69
CA LEU A 275 9.36 -1.67 -9.98
C LEU A 275 9.41 -2.11 -8.52
N ALA A 276 8.28 -2.04 -7.81
CA ALA A 276 8.18 -2.45 -6.42
C ALA A 276 8.36 -3.95 -6.26
N GLY A 277 7.85 -4.78 -7.21
CA GLY A 277 8.10 -6.22 -7.24
C GLY A 277 9.59 -6.55 -7.29
N LYS A 278 10.38 -5.90 -8.15
CA LYS A 278 11.84 -6.11 -8.21
C LYS A 278 12.55 -5.68 -6.91
N ILE A 279 12.13 -4.55 -6.32
CA ILE A 279 12.65 -4.10 -5.03
C ILE A 279 12.28 -5.09 -3.93
N ALA A 280 11.00 -5.52 -3.86
CA ALA A 280 10.55 -6.52 -2.91
C ALA A 280 11.33 -7.83 -3.03
N LEU A 281 11.58 -8.32 -4.26
CA LEU A 281 12.40 -9.49 -4.52
C LEU A 281 13.82 -9.35 -3.95
N LEU A 282 14.44 -8.16 -4.11
CA LEU A 282 15.76 -7.88 -3.54
C LEU A 282 15.76 -8.02 -2.02
N PHE A 283 14.69 -7.56 -1.37
CA PHE A 283 14.56 -7.59 0.10
C PHE A 283 13.94 -8.89 0.64
N LYS A 284 13.31 -9.71 -0.19
CA LYS A 284 12.72 -11.01 0.21
C LYS A 284 13.69 -11.89 1.00
N THR A 285 14.98 -11.85 0.66
CA THR A 285 16.01 -12.64 1.32
C THR A 285 16.50 -12.03 2.65
N MET A 286 16.09 -10.80 2.97
CA MET A 286 16.53 -10.06 4.16
C MET A 286 15.51 -10.09 5.29
N PHE A 287 14.25 -10.38 5.00
CA PHE A 287 13.15 -10.38 5.96
C PHE A 287 12.57 -11.78 6.15
N CYS A 288 12.32 -12.16 7.40
CA CYS A 288 11.64 -13.40 7.76
C CYS A 288 10.11 -13.31 7.63
N SER A 289 9.59 -12.07 7.65
CA SER A 289 8.17 -11.77 7.53
C SER A 289 7.84 -11.25 6.14
N LEU A 290 6.57 -11.17 5.80
CA LEU A 290 6.08 -10.60 4.54
C LEU A 290 6.28 -9.07 4.44
N ALA A 291 6.90 -8.44 5.44
CA ALA A 291 7.18 -7.00 5.45
C ALA A 291 8.03 -6.51 4.24
N TYR A 292 8.78 -7.40 3.57
CA TYR A 292 9.55 -7.03 2.39
C TYR A 292 8.68 -6.49 1.24
N TYR A 293 7.39 -6.84 1.17
CA TYR A 293 6.47 -6.26 0.18
C TYR A 293 6.23 -4.76 0.40
N ARG A 294 6.37 -4.26 1.65
CA ARG A 294 6.16 -2.86 2.01
C ARG A 294 7.43 -2.00 1.89
N VAL A 295 8.60 -2.63 1.83
CA VAL A 295 9.90 -1.92 1.73
C VAL A 295 9.94 -0.89 0.58
N PRO A 296 9.43 -1.18 -0.63
CA PRO A 296 9.39 -0.17 -1.70
C PRO A 296 8.71 1.14 -1.25
N ASN A 297 7.56 1.05 -0.57
CA ASN A 297 6.80 2.21 -0.10
C ASN A 297 7.54 2.95 1.03
N LEU A 298 8.15 2.21 1.95
CA LEU A 298 9.00 2.80 3.00
C LEU A 298 10.17 3.60 2.42
N LEU A 299 10.82 3.08 1.37
CA LEU A 299 11.92 3.77 0.67
C LEU A 299 11.43 5.04 -0.04
N LEU A 300 10.25 5.00 -0.67
CA LEU A 300 9.65 6.18 -1.28
C LEU A 300 9.38 7.27 -0.22
N PHE A 301 8.78 6.90 0.92
CA PHE A 301 8.53 7.89 1.98
C PHE A 301 9.82 8.43 2.60
N ALA A 302 10.83 7.59 2.81
CA ALA A 302 12.14 8.03 3.28
C ALA A 302 12.78 9.06 2.33
N ALA A 303 12.65 8.86 1.01
CA ALA A 303 13.12 9.82 0.01
C ALA A 303 12.34 11.15 0.07
N LEU A 304 11.01 11.10 0.23
CA LEU A 304 10.18 12.31 0.42
C LEU A 304 10.54 13.03 1.72
N ALA A 305 10.68 12.32 2.83
CA ALA A 305 11.08 12.88 4.11
C ALA A 305 12.48 13.53 4.04
N PHE A 306 13.42 12.88 3.38
CA PHE A 306 14.76 13.45 3.14
C PHE A 306 14.69 14.76 2.33
N TYR A 307 13.93 14.74 1.24
CA TYR A 307 13.72 15.96 0.43
C TYR A 307 13.07 17.08 1.24
N PHE A 308 12.04 16.75 2.02
CA PHE A 308 11.35 17.68 2.92
C PHE A 308 12.31 18.33 3.92
N VAL A 309 13.02 17.51 4.70
CA VAL A 309 13.97 17.97 5.71
C VAL A 309 15.02 18.91 5.11
N ARG A 310 15.56 18.55 3.95
CA ARG A 310 16.58 19.35 3.28
C ARG A 310 16.09 20.73 2.81
N ASN A 311 14.79 20.86 2.50
CA ASN A 311 14.25 22.04 1.84
C ASN A 311 13.32 22.90 2.70
N ILE A 312 12.84 22.41 3.86
CA ILE A 312 11.76 23.04 4.63
C ILE A 312 12.08 24.49 5.07
N ARG A 313 13.32 24.82 5.35
CA ARG A 313 13.73 26.20 5.72
C ARG A 313 13.45 27.22 4.61
N GLN A 314 13.63 26.82 3.37
CA GLN A 314 13.45 27.70 2.20
C GLN A 314 12.05 27.58 1.60
N LYS A 315 11.37 26.47 1.85
CA LYS A 315 10.12 26.09 1.18
C LYS A 315 9.06 25.67 2.21
N ASN A 316 8.58 26.65 2.99
CA ASN A 316 7.59 26.40 4.05
C ASN A 316 6.29 25.76 3.54
N TRP A 317 5.97 25.93 2.24
CA TRP A 317 4.84 25.30 1.58
C TRP A 317 4.91 23.76 1.59
N LEU A 318 6.11 23.18 1.75
CA LEU A 318 6.26 21.72 1.89
C LEU A 318 5.47 21.17 3.08
N MET A 319 5.30 21.98 4.15
CA MET A 319 4.49 21.58 5.29
C MET A 319 3.03 21.39 4.88
N VAL A 320 2.49 22.22 3.99
CA VAL A 320 1.14 22.04 3.43
C VAL A 320 1.07 20.77 2.57
N ALA A 321 2.06 20.56 1.70
CA ALA A 321 2.02 19.48 0.72
C ALA A 321 2.27 18.08 1.31
N LEU A 322 2.99 17.97 2.45
CA LEU A 322 3.39 16.67 3.01
C LEU A 322 3.33 16.60 4.54
N GLY A 323 3.33 17.74 5.26
CA GLY A 323 3.55 17.75 6.71
C GLY A 323 2.29 17.74 7.58
N ILE A 324 1.08 17.77 7.01
CA ILE A 324 -0.16 17.98 7.78
C ILE A 324 -1.28 16.98 7.48
N CYS A 325 -1.06 15.97 6.63
CA CYS A 325 -2.11 15.03 6.22
C CYS A 325 -1.69 13.59 6.55
N VAL A 326 -2.34 12.95 7.51
CA VAL A 326 -2.06 11.57 7.93
C VAL A 326 -2.22 10.59 6.76
N GLN A 327 -3.27 10.75 5.95
CA GLN A 327 -3.51 9.87 4.83
C GLN A 327 -2.35 9.87 3.82
N SER A 328 -1.67 11.02 3.63
CA SER A 328 -0.49 11.10 2.77
C SER A 328 0.74 10.35 3.31
N TRP A 329 0.76 10.01 4.61
CA TRP A 329 1.79 9.18 5.23
C TRP A 329 1.37 7.72 5.30
N TYR A 330 0.10 7.47 5.65
CA TYR A 330 -0.45 6.14 5.81
C TYR A 330 -0.31 5.26 4.57
N ILE A 331 -0.51 5.82 3.36
CA ILE A 331 -0.32 5.07 2.10
C ILE A 331 1.09 4.49 1.91
N PHE A 332 2.08 4.95 2.67
CA PHE A 332 3.44 4.41 2.63
C PHE A 332 3.69 3.31 3.66
N SER A 333 2.80 3.11 4.63
CA SER A 333 2.96 2.09 5.66
C SER A 333 2.51 0.70 5.23
N TYR A 334 1.86 0.57 4.08
CA TYR A 334 1.37 -0.70 3.54
C TYR A 334 1.61 -0.82 2.04
N THR A 335 1.33 -1.98 1.49
CA THR A 335 1.58 -2.28 0.07
C THR A 335 0.47 -1.72 -0.79
N THR A 336 0.73 -0.61 -1.50
CA THR A 336 -0.22 0.05 -2.42
C THR A 336 0.50 0.82 -3.51
N ALA A 337 -0.08 0.85 -4.72
CA ALA A 337 0.42 1.65 -5.84
C ALA A 337 0.29 3.16 -5.61
N ASP A 338 -0.61 3.60 -4.73
CA ASP A 338 -0.82 5.01 -4.37
C ASP A 338 0.48 5.68 -3.91
N ALA A 339 1.39 4.93 -3.27
CA ALA A 339 2.66 5.46 -2.79
C ALA A 339 3.56 5.98 -3.92
N LEU A 340 3.67 5.25 -5.05
CA LEU A 340 4.46 5.71 -6.20
C LEU A 340 3.77 6.88 -6.90
N ASP A 341 2.45 6.79 -7.12
CA ASP A 341 1.70 7.83 -7.82
C ASP A 341 1.72 9.14 -7.04
N PHE A 342 1.54 9.11 -5.71
CA PHE A 342 1.70 10.26 -4.83
C PHE A 342 3.13 10.83 -4.89
N THR A 343 4.14 9.96 -4.86
CA THR A 343 5.56 10.38 -4.91
C THR A 343 5.86 11.13 -6.21
N ILE A 344 5.38 10.63 -7.35
CA ILE A 344 5.57 11.28 -8.65
C ILE A 344 4.76 12.58 -8.73
N ALA A 345 3.52 12.58 -8.25
CA ALA A 345 2.68 13.76 -8.18
C ALA A 345 3.31 14.86 -7.30
N PHE A 346 3.86 14.49 -6.14
CA PHE A 346 4.62 15.39 -5.28
C PHE A 346 5.88 15.94 -5.99
N ALA A 347 6.64 15.09 -6.68
CA ALA A 347 7.81 15.52 -7.43
C ALA A 347 7.44 16.51 -8.55
N ILE A 348 6.36 16.25 -9.29
CA ILE A 348 5.83 17.18 -10.31
C ILE A 348 5.43 18.51 -9.64
N THR A 349 4.71 18.46 -8.51
CA THR A 349 4.34 19.66 -7.75
C THR A 349 5.58 20.45 -7.34
N CYS A 350 6.64 19.80 -6.87
CA CYS A 350 7.92 20.45 -6.56
C CYS A 350 8.56 21.11 -7.78
N LEU A 351 8.44 20.49 -8.96
CA LEU A 351 8.92 21.07 -10.22
C LEU A 351 8.12 22.33 -10.60
N LEU A 352 6.81 22.32 -10.38
CA LEU A 352 5.94 23.47 -10.65
C LEU A 352 6.16 24.63 -9.67
N CYS A 353 6.45 24.33 -8.40
CA CYS A 353 6.70 25.33 -7.36
C CYS A 353 8.04 26.05 -7.50
N ASN A 354 8.99 25.51 -8.23
CA ASN A 354 10.34 26.09 -8.35
C ASN A 354 10.59 26.63 -9.77
N PRO A 355 10.68 27.97 -9.96
CA PRO A 355 10.97 28.57 -11.27
C PRO A 355 12.30 28.12 -11.89
N GLN A 356 13.25 27.66 -11.09
CA GLN A 356 14.55 27.16 -11.54
C GLN A 356 14.59 25.61 -11.62
N SER A 357 13.43 24.94 -11.61
CA SER A 357 13.34 23.50 -11.68
C SER A 357 13.84 22.93 -13.01
N LEU A 358 14.07 21.63 -13.04
CA LEU A 358 14.38 20.91 -14.28
C LEU A 358 13.31 21.17 -15.34
N LEU A 359 12.01 21.19 -14.96
CA LEU A 359 10.90 21.46 -15.89
C LEU A 359 11.08 22.81 -16.58
N PHE A 360 11.17 23.90 -15.82
CA PHE A 360 11.24 25.24 -16.41
C PHE A 360 12.55 25.48 -17.16
N ARG A 361 13.69 24.99 -16.65
CA ARG A 361 14.97 25.08 -17.40
C ARG A 361 14.91 24.31 -18.73
N THR A 362 14.23 23.17 -18.77
CA THR A 362 14.10 22.37 -20.00
C THR A 362 13.17 23.05 -21.00
N VAL A 363 12.00 23.54 -20.55
CA VAL A 363 11.03 24.15 -21.47
C VAL A 363 11.47 25.52 -22.01
N GLU A 364 12.33 26.26 -21.30
CA GLU A 364 12.83 27.56 -21.69
C GLU A 364 14.13 27.50 -22.50
N LYS A 365 14.71 26.32 -22.69
CA LYS A 365 16.01 26.15 -23.34
C LYS A 365 15.96 26.48 -24.83
N LYS A 366 16.67 27.52 -25.24
CA LYS A 366 16.67 28.03 -26.63
C LYS A 366 17.36 27.05 -27.60
N LYS A 367 18.55 26.58 -27.26
CA LYS A 367 19.33 25.64 -28.08
C LYS A 367 19.34 24.27 -27.42
N LEU A 368 18.86 23.26 -28.14
CA LEU A 368 18.83 21.86 -27.69
C LEU A 368 20.11 21.16 -28.11
N CYS A 369 20.61 20.28 -27.24
CA CYS A 369 21.74 19.40 -27.53
C CYS A 369 21.42 17.99 -27.05
N ARG A 370 22.24 16.99 -27.44
CA ARG A 370 22.03 15.59 -27.05
C ARG A 370 21.99 15.38 -25.53
N ARG A 371 22.65 16.25 -24.75
CA ARG A 371 22.65 16.19 -23.28
C ARG A 371 21.30 16.55 -22.65
N ASP A 372 20.37 17.14 -23.42
CA ASP A 372 19.05 17.52 -22.94
C ASP A 372 18.02 16.40 -23.06
N ILE A 373 18.30 15.38 -23.91
CA ILE A 373 17.41 14.24 -24.14
C ILE A 373 16.95 13.58 -22.83
N PRO A 374 17.84 13.26 -21.85
CA PRO A 374 17.41 12.65 -20.60
C PRO A 374 16.41 13.49 -19.80
N ALA A 375 16.50 14.83 -19.85
CA ALA A 375 15.57 15.72 -19.17
C ALA A 375 14.16 15.65 -19.80
N PHE A 376 14.08 15.68 -21.13
CA PHE A 376 12.80 15.51 -21.84
C PHE A 376 12.18 14.14 -21.61
N LEU A 377 12.99 13.07 -21.68
CA LEU A 377 12.55 11.72 -21.40
C LEU A 377 12.02 11.60 -19.96
N LEU A 378 12.77 12.06 -18.97
CA LEU A 378 12.35 12.01 -17.58
C LEU A 378 11.03 12.74 -17.35
N LEU A 379 10.88 13.96 -17.88
CA LEU A 379 9.65 14.75 -17.73
C LEU A 379 8.46 14.06 -18.41
N GLY A 380 8.63 13.59 -19.64
CA GLY A 380 7.57 12.88 -20.36
C GLY A 380 7.19 11.56 -19.68
N LEU A 381 8.16 10.82 -19.14
CA LEU A 381 7.92 9.60 -18.38
C LEU A 381 7.21 9.88 -17.05
N LEU A 382 7.56 10.94 -16.31
CA LEU A 382 6.85 11.32 -15.07
C LEU A 382 5.37 11.65 -15.36
N PHE A 383 5.10 12.44 -16.39
CA PHE A 383 3.72 12.74 -16.78
C PHE A 383 2.98 11.49 -17.31
N GLY A 384 3.68 10.64 -18.08
CA GLY A 384 3.13 9.39 -18.59
C GLY A 384 2.74 8.42 -17.46
N ASN A 385 3.59 8.29 -16.44
CA ASN A 385 3.26 7.41 -15.30
C ASN A 385 2.02 7.91 -14.53
N ILE A 386 1.88 9.23 -14.28
CA ILE A 386 0.68 9.77 -13.63
C ILE A 386 -0.58 9.42 -14.41
N ALA A 387 -0.51 9.44 -15.73
CA ALA A 387 -1.67 9.16 -16.56
C ALA A 387 -1.99 7.65 -16.71
N LEU A 388 -1.00 6.78 -16.52
CA LEU A 388 -1.20 5.31 -16.43
C LEU A 388 -1.51 4.84 -15.00
N GLY A 389 -1.22 5.65 -14.00
CA GLY A 389 -1.46 5.38 -12.60
C GLY A 389 -2.92 5.58 -12.18
N LYS A 390 -3.11 5.87 -10.91
CA LYS A 390 -4.44 6.06 -10.34
C LYS A 390 -5.09 7.36 -10.85
N GLN A 391 -6.33 7.27 -11.30
CA GLN A 391 -7.04 8.35 -12.01
C GLN A 391 -7.16 9.65 -11.20
N CYS A 392 -7.24 9.58 -9.87
CA CYS A 392 -7.30 10.78 -9.02
C CYS A 392 -6.08 11.70 -9.22
N TYR A 393 -4.90 11.19 -9.54
CA TYR A 393 -3.72 12.03 -9.79
C TYR A 393 -3.73 12.76 -11.13
N LEU A 394 -4.71 12.52 -12.01
CA LEU A 394 -4.92 13.32 -13.22
C LEU A 394 -5.13 14.80 -12.93
N ALA A 395 -5.62 15.16 -11.73
CA ALA A 395 -5.69 16.54 -11.28
C ALA A 395 -4.32 17.25 -11.27
N ILE A 396 -3.23 16.54 -10.95
CA ILE A 396 -1.85 17.08 -10.99
C ILE A 396 -1.36 17.24 -12.44
N LEU A 397 -1.77 16.34 -13.33
CA LEU A 397 -1.50 16.48 -14.76
C LEU A 397 -2.23 17.72 -15.33
N ALA A 398 -3.50 17.91 -14.95
CA ALA A 398 -4.29 19.09 -15.31
C ALA A 398 -3.68 20.38 -14.73
N LEU A 399 -3.25 20.37 -13.47
CA LEU A 399 -2.51 21.50 -12.87
C LEU A 399 -1.27 21.85 -13.69
N SER A 400 -0.49 20.84 -14.06
CA SER A 400 0.73 21.01 -14.86
C SER A 400 0.41 21.62 -16.22
N PHE A 401 -0.61 21.12 -16.89
CA PHE A 401 -1.09 21.67 -18.16
C PHE A 401 -1.47 23.14 -18.04
N PHE A 402 -2.28 23.52 -17.05
CA PHE A 402 -2.69 24.91 -16.87
C PHE A 402 -1.53 25.82 -16.50
N VAL A 403 -0.61 25.39 -15.63
CA VAL A 403 0.58 26.20 -15.28
C VAL A 403 1.45 26.47 -16.51
N LEU A 404 1.69 25.44 -17.34
CA LEU A 404 2.48 25.58 -18.56
C LEU A 404 1.75 26.40 -19.63
N LEU A 405 0.43 26.23 -19.77
CA LEU A 405 -0.42 27.01 -20.66
C LEU A 405 -0.43 28.50 -20.29
N LEU A 406 -0.64 28.81 -19.01
CA LEU A 406 -0.61 30.19 -18.53
C LEU A 406 0.77 30.83 -18.79
N ARG A 407 1.86 30.09 -18.56
CA ARG A 407 3.21 30.58 -18.87
C ARG A 407 3.38 30.88 -20.34
N LEU A 408 2.80 30.08 -21.24
CA LEU A 408 2.82 30.30 -22.67
C LEU A 408 1.97 31.52 -23.09
N ILE A 409 0.77 31.66 -22.50
CA ILE A 409 -0.13 32.80 -22.78
C ILE A 409 0.51 34.13 -22.36
N TRP A 410 1.10 34.17 -21.15
CA TRP A 410 1.70 35.39 -20.60
C TRP A 410 3.09 35.71 -21.11
N GLN A 411 3.70 34.81 -21.89
CA GLN A 411 4.99 35.10 -22.54
C GLN A 411 4.80 36.16 -23.65
N LYS A 412 5.46 37.31 -23.49
CA LYS A 412 5.37 38.44 -24.44
C LYS A 412 6.38 38.34 -25.61
N ASP A 413 7.55 37.72 -25.37
CA ASP A 413 8.57 37.52 -26.40
C ASP A 413 8.14 36.43 -27.40
N PRO A 414 7.91 36.75 -28.71
CA PRO A 414 7.50 35.78 -29.70
C PRO A 414 8.51 34.64 -29.93
N LEU A 415 9.81 34.96 -29.83
CA LEU A 415 10.87 33.97 -30.00
C LEU A 415 10.86 32.96 -28.83
N GLN A 416 10.76 33.45 -27.60
CA GLN A 416 10.67 32.62 -26.43
C GLN A 416 9.38 31.81 -26.44
N LYS A 417 8.26 32.34 -26.92
CA LYS A 417 7.00 31.64 -27.09
C LYS A 417 7.14 30.44 -28.04
N LYS A 418 7.84 30.59 -29.16
CA LYS A 418 8.14 29.48 -30.10
C LYS A 418 9.01 28.43 -29.44
N VAL A 419 9.98 28.82 -28.61
CA VAL A 419 10.84 27.89 -27.85
C VAL A 419 10.01 27.09 -26.87
N LEU A 420 9.13 27.73 -26.09
CA LEU A 420 8.23 27.04 -25.14
C LEU A 420 7.34 26.02 -25.88
N TRP A 421 6.68 26.43 -26.99
CA TRP A 421 5.86 25.53 -27.80
C TRP A 421 6.64 24.30 -28.26
N ARG A 422 7.78 24.48 -28.88
CA ARG A 422 8.62 23.38 -29.36
C ARG A 422 8.96 22.41 -28.23
N ASN A 423 9.41 22.94 -27.08
CA ASN A 423 9.85 22.11 -25.97
C ASN A 423 8.67 21.41 -25.25
N TYR A 424 7.50 22.05 -25.17
CA TYR A 424 6.28 21.40 -24.70
C TYR A 424 5.87 20.25 -25.60
N LEU A 425 5.90 20.45 -26.93
CA LEU A 425 5.57 19.39 -27.88
C LEU A 425 6.51 18.17 -27.78
N ILE A 426 7.80 18.38 -27.45
CA ILE A 426 8.73 17.28 -27.22
C ILE A 426 8.32 16.48 -25.96
N ILE A 427 8.00 17.16 -24.85
CA ILE A 427 7.55 16.50 -23.62
C ILE A 427 6.23 15.74 -23.87
N VAL A 428 5.29 16.39 -24.56
CA VAL A 428 4.01 15.77 -24.96
C VAL A 428 4.24 14.58 -25.89
N GLY A 429 5.20 14.67 -26.81
CA GLY A 429 5.57 13.54 -27.69
C GLY A 429 6.06 12.32 -26.90
N VAL A 430 6.93 12.52 -25.88
CA VAL A 430 7.36 11.44 -25.01
C VAL A 430 6.19 10.89 -24.17
N PHE A 431 5.37 11.77 -23.61
CA PHE A 431 4.14 11.40 -22.90
C PHE A 431 3.22 10.54 -23.77
N LEU A 432 2.94 10.95 -25.02
CA LEU A 432 2.13 10.19 -25.96
C LEU A 432 2.77 8.87 -26.36
N ALA A 433 4.11 8.78 -26.41
CA ALA A 433 4.81 7.55 -26.68
C ALA A 433 4.56 6.48 -25.58
N VAL A 434 4.41 6.91 -24.32
CA VAL A 434 4.02 5.99 -23.21
C VAL A 434 2.62 5.42 -23.45
N PHE A 435 1.67 6.24 -23.88
CA PHE A 435 0.33 5.79 -24.24
C PHE A 435 0.32 4.91 -25.47
N ALA A 436 1.08 5.29 -26.51
CA ALA A 436 1.18 4.49 -27.73
C ALA A 436 1.75 3.10 -27.46
N PHE A 437 2.74 3.02 -26.55
CA PHE A 437 3.27 1.74 -26.08
C PHE A 437 2.17 0.91 -25.39
N ARG A 438 1.42 1.52 -24.48
CA ARG A 438 0.31 0.85 -23.78
C ARG A 438 -0.77 0.40 -24.75
N ALA A 439 -1.24 1.28 -25.64
CA ALA A 439 -2.27 0.95 -26.63
C ALA A 439 -1.79 -0.14 -27.59
N GLY A 440 -0.54 -0.06 -28.06
CA GLY A 440 0.07 -1.08 -28.91
C GLY A 440 0.13 -2.45 -28.24
N PHE A 441 0.44 -2.47 -26.94
CA PHE A 441 0.42 -3.70 -26.16
C PHE A 441 -0.99 -4.30 -26.07
N ASP A 442 -2.01 -3.48 -25.76
CA ASP A 442 -3.40 -3.92 -25.69
C ASP A 442 -3.89 -4.46 -27.04
N ILE A 443 -3.57 -3.76 -28.14
CA ILE A 443 -3.95 -4.19 -29.49
C ILE A 443 -3.26 -5.52 -29.85
N ALA A 444 -1.99 -5.69 -29.47
CA ALA A 444 -1.26 -6.91 -29.75
C ALA A 444 -1.82 -8.14 -29.01
N HIS A 445 -2.33 -7.96 -27.79
CA HIS A 445 -2.87 -9.06 -26.98
C HIS A 445 -4.37 -9.31 -27.20
N TYR A 446 -5.16 -8.25 -27.38
CA TYR A 446 -6.63 -8.35 -27.36
C TYR A 446 -7.29 -7.90 -28.68
N GLY A 447 -6.54 -7.28 -29.61
CA GLY A 447 -7.16 -6.67 -30.78
C GLY A 447 -8.21 -5.61 -30.37
N THR A 448 -9.44 -5.78 -30.83
CA THR A 448 -10.59 -4.94 -30.46
C THR A 448 -11.47 -5.55 -29.36
N GLU A 449 -11.11 -6.75 -28.85
CA GLU A 449 -11.95 -7.56 -27.96
C GLU A 449 -11.63 -7.39 -26.47
N LYS A 450 -10.79 -6.40 -26.10
CA LYS A 450 -10.35 -6.20 -24.70
C LYS A 450 -11.51 -6.12 -23.70
N SER A 451 -12.61 -5.43 -24.06
CA SER A 451 -13.78 -5.31 -23.19
C SER A 451 -14.51 -6.63 -22.99
N GLN A 452 -14.62 -7.45 -24.04
CA GLN A 452 -15.23 -8.77 -23.97
C GLN A 452 -14.39 -9.74 -23.14
N VAL A 453 -13.05 -9.67 -23.30
CA VAL A 453 -12.12 -10.45 -22.45
C VAL A 453 -12.25 -10.05 -20.98
N LYS A 454 -12.34 -8.76 -20.69
CA LYS A 454 -12.55 -8.27 -19.31
C LYS A 454 -13.86 -8.79 -18.72
N GLU A 455 -14.94 -8.75 -19.47
CA GLU A 455 -16.24 -9.25 -19.04
C GLU A 455 -16.20 -10.76 -18.78
N ALA A 456 -15.63 -11.54 -19.71
CA ALA A 456 -15.49 -12.98 -19.55
C ALA A 456 -14.67 -13.36 -18.30
N VAL A 457 -13.59 -12.63 -18.04
CA VAL A 457 -12.76 -12.81 -16.86
C VAL A 457 -13.50 -12.40 -15.57
N ALA A 458 -14.25 -11.28 -15.62
CA ALA A 458 -15.06 -10.87 -14.47
C ALA A 458 -16.15 -11.90 -14.13
N ILE A 459 -16.78 -12.51 -15.12
CA ILE A 459 -17.75 -13.61 -14.91
C ILE A 459 -17.09 -14.80 -14.18
N GLN A 460 -15.82 -15.07 -14.47
CA GLN A 460 -15.10 -16.22 -13.89
C GLN A 460 -14.61 -15.97 -12.46
N TYR A 461 -14.19 -14.73 -12.14
CA TYR A 461 -13.42 -14.45 -10.91
C TYR A 461 -14.10 -13.45 -9.95
N ALA A 462 -15.13 -12.69 -10.38
CA ALA A 462 -15.79 -11.75 -9.50
C ALA A 462 -16.62 -12.46 -8.41
N ASP A 463 -16.65 -11.86 -7.23
CA ASP A 463 -17.57 -12.25 -6.16
C ASP A 463 -19.01 -12.20 -6.67
N TYR A 464 -19.88 -13.04 -6.13
CA TYR A 464 -21.25 -13.17 -6.59
C TYR A 464 -22.00 -11.82 -6.65
N ASP A 465 -21.87 -10.99 -5.62
CA ASP A 465 -22.52 -9.69 -5.50
C ASP A 465 -21.97 -8.60 -6.46
N LYS A 466 -20.90 -8.91 -7.21
CA LYS A 466 -20.22 -8.02 -8.18
C LYS A 466 -20.09 -8.65 -9.56
N ASN A 467 -20.52 -9.90 -9.71
CA ASN A 467 -20.35 -10.66 -10.94
C ASN A 467 -21.32 -10.18 -12.03
N PRO A 468 -20.87 -9.92 -13.27
CA PRO A 468 -21.73 -9.49 -14.36
C PRO A 468 -22.86 -10.48 -14.70
N SER A 469 -22.75 -11.75 -14.34
CA SER A 469 -23.79 -12.77 -14.56
C SER A 469 -24.84 -12.84 -13.46
N THR A 470 -24.64 -12.13 -12.35
CA THR A 470 -25.58 -12.11 -11.21
C THR A 470 -26.82 -11.27 -11.55
N PRO A 471 -28.03 -11.73 -11.18
CA PRO A 471 -29.23 -10.93 -11.35
C PRO A 471 -29.10 -9.54 -10.69
N THR A 472 -29.60 -8.50 -11.34
CA THR A 472 -29.43 -7.10 -10.91
C THR A 472 -29.92 -6.83 -9.50
N GLU A 473 -30.93 -7.56 -9.04
CA GLU A 473 -31.55 -7.43 -7.71
C GLU A 473 -30.65 -8.01 -6.60
N GLU A 474 -29.72 -8.90 -6.96
CA GLU A 474 -28.80 -9.59 -6.02
C GLU A 474 -27.40 -8.96 -6.00
N LEU A 475 -27.14 -8.00 -6.92
CA LEU A 475 -25.89 -7.25 -6.91
C LEU A 475 -25.81 -6.32 -5.70
N ASN A 476 -24.60 -6.09 -5.21
CA ASN A 476 -24.33 -5.08 -4.19
C ASN A 476 -24.98 -3.74 -4.56
N PRO A 477 -25.84 -3.13 -3.72
CA PRO A 477 -26.53 -1.87 -4.04
C PRO A 477 -25.60 -0.74 -4.50
N SER A 478 -24.41 -0.67 -3.91
CA SER A 478 -23.39 0.35 -4.24
C SER A 478 -22.62 0.09 -5.54
N TRP A 479 -22.80 -1.10 -6.18
CA TRP A 479 -22.01 -1.53 -7.34
C TRP A 479 -22.63 -1.07 -8.65
N HIS A 480 -21.83 -0.42 -9.51
CA HIS A 480 -22.24 0.01 -10.85
C HIS A 480 -23.61 0.73 -10.91
N MET A 481 -23.87 1.62 -9.97
CA MET A 481 -25.17 2.29 -9.78
C MET A 481 -25.70 2.92 -11.08
N TYR A 482 -24.82 3.59 -11.86
CA TYR A 482 -25.19 4.23 -13.12
C TYR A 482 -25.77 3.23 -14.14
N SER A 483 -25.10 2.12 -14.38
CA SER A 483 -25.54 1.12 -15.37
C SER A 483 -26.83 0.40 -14.95
N ARG A 484 -27.18 0.45 -13.67
CA ARG A 484 -28.41 -0.09 -13.06
C ARG A 484 -29.56 0.92 -13.04
N GLY A 485 -29.36 2.12 -13.62
CA GLY A 485 -30.41 3.15 -13.72
C GLY A 485 -30.55 4.06 -12.49
N TYR A 486 -29.67 3.95 -11.48
CA TYR A 486 -29.66 4.87 -10.35
C TYR A 486 -29.17 6.26 -10.80
N THR A 487 -29.70 7.30 -10.14
CA THR A 487 -29.28 8.68 -10.36
C THR A 487 -28.11 9.07 -9.48
N LEU A 488 -27.42 10.17 -9.80
CA LEU A 488 -26.30 10.64 -8.95
C LEU A 488 -26.69 10.93 -7.49
N PRO A 489 -27.88 11.49 -7.17
CA PRO A 489 -28.35 11.64 -5.80
C PRO A 489 -28.49 10.33 -5.02
N ASP A 490 -28.77 9.23 -5.70
CA ASP A 490 -28.94 7.92 -5.04
C ASP A 490 -27.65 7.42 -4.39
N VAL A 491 -26.47 7.89 -4.86
CA VAL A 491 -25.16 7.64 -4.19
C VAL A 491 -25.21 8.08 -2.72
N PHE A 492 -25.88 9.19 -2.44
CA PHE A 492 -25.99 9.73 -1.07
C PHE A 492 -27.16 9.14 -0.30
N ALA A 493 -28.13 8.58 -0.98
CA ALA A 493 -29.21 7.80 -0.34
C ALA A 493 -28.67 6.45 0.17
N GLU A 494 -27.85 5.77 -0.64
CA GLU A 494 -27.19 4.51 -0.26
C GLU A 494 -26.04 4.72 0.74
N ASN A 495 -25.36 5.87 0.69
CA ASN A 495 -24.25 6.20 1.59
C ASN A 495 -24.41 7.63 2.14
N PRO A 496 -25.29 7.85 3.13
CA PRO A 496 -25.58 9.18 3.68
C PRO A 496 -24.36 9.89 4.27
N ASP A 497 -23.40 9.13 4.78
CA ASP A 497 -22.18 9.65 5.39
C ASP A 497 -21.02 9.86 4.40
N TRP A 498 -21.27 9.78 3.09
CA TRP A 498 -20.23 9.82 2.06
C TRP A 498 -19.25 10.99 2.23
N PHE A 499 -19.77 12.22 2.43
CA PHE A 499 -18.92 13.39 2.63
C PHE A 499 -18.14 13.34 3.94
N ALA A 500 -18.80 12.91 5.02
CA ALA A 500 -18.18 12.82 6.33
C ALA A 500 -17.05 11.76 6.33
N MET A 501 -17.30 10.59 5.75
CA MET A 501 -16.33 9.51 5.65
C MET A 501 -15.18 9.86 4.71
N SER A 502 -15.44 10.47 3.54
CA SER A 502 -14.39 10.96 2.64
C SER A 502 -13.49 11.98 3.33
N TYR A 503 -14.08 12.91 4.10
CA TYR A 503 -13.32 13.91 4.85
C TYR A 503 -12.51 13.29 6.00
N LYS A 504 -13.14 12.43 6.82
CA LYS A 504 -12.45 11.72 7.90
C LYS A 504 -11.29 10.88 7.38
N SER A 505 -11.52 10.12 6.31
CA SER A 505 -10.50 9.32 5.64
C SER A 505 -9.36 10.19 5.07
N PHE A 506 -9.67 11.37 4.52
CA PHE A 506 -8.64 12.33 4.09
C PHE A 506 -7.81 12.84 5.27
N CYS A 507 -8.42 13.14 6.41
CA CYS A 507 -7.71 13.56 7.61
C CYS A 507 -6.89 12.43 8.26
N GLY A 508 -7.24 11.15 8.01
CA GLY A 508 -6.51 10.01 8.53
C GLY A 508 -7.36 9.00 9.31
N LEU A 509 -8.63 8.81 8.92
CA LEU A 509 -9.38 7.64 9.38
C LEU A 509 -8.59 6.39 8.96
N LEU A 510 -8.15 5.62 9.96
CA LEU A 510 -7.37 4.41 9.78
C LEU A 510 -8.30 3.21 9.93
N GLN A 511 -8.47 2.42 8.86
CA GLN A 511 -9.53 1.42 8.77
C GLN A 511 -10.90 2.08 9.08
N ASP A 512 -11.75 1.43 9.86
CA ASP A 512 -13.06 1.94 10.30
C ASP A 512 -13.02 2.52 11.72
N HIS A 513 -11.81 2.78 12.26
CA HIS A 513 -11.65 3.27 13.62
C HIS A 513 -11.84 4.78 13.73
N ASP A 514 -13.02 5.19 14.15
CA ASP A 514 -13.37 6.59 14.41
C ASP A 514 -13.00 6.98 15.85
N THR A 515 -12.00 7.81 16.01
CA THR A 515 -11.49 8.26 17.32
C THR A 515 -12.19 9.47 17.90
N GLY A 516 -13.30 9.90 17.27
CA GLY A 516 -14.10 11.01 17.75
C GLY A 516 -13.96 12.30 16.96
N ALA A 517 -15.02 13.08 16.99
CA ALA A 517 -15.24 14.23 16.11
C ALA A 517 -14.23 15.38 16.31
N TRP A 518 -13.64 15.54 17.52
CA TRP A 518 -12.81 16.70 17.85
C TRP A 518 -11.58 16.87 16.94
N TYR A 519 -10.90 15.76 16.61
CA TYR A 519 -9.71 15.80 15.76
C TYR A 519 -10.07 16.31 14.36
N TYR A 520 -11.13 15.75 13.78
CA TYR A 520 -11.57 16.13 12.44
C TYR A 520 -12.05 17.59 12.38
N TRP A 521 -12.76 18.07 13.39
CA TRP A 521 -13.15 19.47 13.49
C TRP A 521 -11.93 20.41 13.59
N CYS A 522 -10.95 20.06 14.41
CA CYS A 522 -9.71 20.84 14.51
C CYS A 522 -8.97 20.90 13.17
N MET A 523 -8.81 19.75 12.50
CA MET A 523 -8.12 19.70 11.22
C MET A 523 -8.89 20.46 10.13
N GLY A 524 -10.23 20.34 10.10
CA GLY A 524 -11.07 21.09 9.16
C GLY A 524 -10.95 22.59 9.32
N LEU A 525 -10.98 23.08 10.56
CA LEU A 525 -10.79 24.51 10.85
C LEU A 525 -9.38 24.98 10.42
N LEU A 526 -8.36 24.18 10.67
CA LEU A 526 -6.98 24.50 10.26
C LEU A 526 -6.85 24.55 8.73
N TYR A 527 -7.36 23.53 8.01
CA TYR A 527 -7.32 23.50 6.55
C TYR A 527 -8.10 24.69 5.94
N LEU A 528 -9.29 24.97 6.46
CA LEU A 528 -10.10 26.11 6.01
C LEU A 528 -9.38 27.44 6.24
N THR A 529 -8.79 27.63 7.42
CA THR A 529 -8.04 28.85 7.78
C THR A 529 -6.81 29.03 6.88
N LEU A 530 -6.06 27.95 6.61
CA LEU A 530 -4.92 27.99 5.71
C LEU A 530 -5.33 28.31 4.28
N PHE A 531 -6.38 27.66 3.76
CA PHE A 531 -6.87 27.89 2.41
C PHE A 531 -7.43 29.30 2.22
N ALA A 532 -8.28 29.75 3.16
CA ALA A 532 -8.81 31.12 3.16
C ALA A 532 -7.68 32.16 3.25
N GLY A 533 -6.66 31.88 4.08
CA GLY A 533 -5.49 32.75 4.19
C GLY A 533 -4.71 32.88 2.88
N ILE A 534 -4.52 31.78 2.14
CA ILE A 534 -3.90 31.78 0.82
C ILE A 534 -4.73 32.64 -0.15
N GLY A 535 -6.07 32.44 -0.18
CA GLY A 535 -6.96 33.21 -1.02
C GLY A 535 -6.90 34.71 -0.72
N ILE A 536 -7.05 35.08 0.56
CA ILE A 536 -6.96 36.49 0.97
C ILE A 536 -5.61 37.11 0.61
N ALA A 537 -4.51 36.39 0.83
CA ALA A 537 -3.16 36.87 0.48
C ALA A 537 -3.00 37.06 -1.02
N THR A 538 -3.56 36.16 -1.84
CA THR A 538 -3.51 36.24 -3.30
C THR A 538 -4.32 37.42 -3.84
N PHE A 539 -5.58 37.57 -3.39
CA PHE A 539 -6.49 38.61 -3.91
C PHE A 539 -6.17 40.03 -3.38
N ARG A 540 -5.47 40.14 -2.25
CA ARG A 540 -5.04 41.45 -1.71
C ARG A 540 -3.81 42.03 -2.40
N GLN A 541 -3.07 41.27 -3.23
CA GLN A 541 -1.97 41.80 -3.97
C GLN A 541 -2.48 42.66 -5.14
N PRO A 542 -2.15 43.97 -5.22
CA PRO A 542 -2.60 44.80 -6.32
C PRO A 542 -2.01 44.28 -7.65
N ASP A 543 -2.80 44.34 -8.71
CA ASP A 543 -2.44 43.95 -10.08
C ASP A 543 -1.94 42.51 -10.26
N ASN A 544 -2.28 41.62 -9.32
CA ASN A 544 -1.88 40.20 -9.35
C ASN A 544 -2.87 39.34 -10.13
N LEU A 545 -3.22 39.74 -11.37
CA LEU A 545 -4.13 38.92 -12.21
C LEU A 545 -3.63 37.49 -12.37
N GLN A 546 -2.31 37.29 -12.49
CA GLN A 546 -1.73 35.96 -12.66
C GLN A 546 -1.94 35.08 -11.43
N GLY A 547 -1.74 35.60 -10.23
CA GLY A 547 -2.02 34.91 -8.96
C GLY A 547 -3.48 34.57 -8.82
N ASN A 548 -4.38 35.53 -9.10
CA ASN A 548 -5.82 35.35 -9.00
C ASN A 548 -6.31 34.24 -9.93
N VAL A 549 -5.86 34.23 -11.21
CA VAL A 549 -6.21 33.17 -12.18
C VAL A 549 -5.70 31.81 -11.72
N ARG A 550 -4.46 31.72 -11.22
CA ARG A 550 -3.92 30.46 -10.67
C ARG A 550 -4.75 29.97 -9.49
N PHE A 551 -5.12 30.85 -8.56
CA PHE A 551 -5.94 30.49 -7.41
C PHE A 551 -7.29 29.92 -7.84
N VAL A 552 -7.98 30.59 -8.77
CA VAL A 552 -9.27 30.15 -9.30
C VAL A 552 -9.13 28.78 -9.98
N ILE A 553 -8.15 28.59 -10.85
CA ILE A 553 -7.91 27.31 -11.54
C ILE A 553 -7.64 26.20 -10.52
N CYS A 554 -6.78 26.43 -9.54
CA CYS A 554 -6.48 25.43 -8.51
C CYS A 554 -7.70 25.07 -7.66
N THR A 555 -8.52 26.07 -7.30
CA THR A 555 -9.80 25.84 -6.59
C THR A 555 -10.75 24.99 -7.43
N LEU A 556 -10.88 25.30 -8.72
CA LEU A 556 -11.72 24.53 -9.64
C LEU A 556 -11.19 23.10 -9.81
N LEU A 557 -9.86 22.89 -9.83
CA LEU A 557 -9.28 21.54 -9.89
C LEU A 557 -9.57 20.75 -8.61
N MET A 558 -9.49 21.36 -7.42
CA MET A 558 -9.83 20.68 -6.16
C MET A 558 -11.33 20.32 -6.08
N VAL A 559 -12.22 21.25 -6.51
CA VAL A 559 -13.66 20.98 -6.60
C VAL A 559 -13.94 19.91 -7.67
N GLY A 560 -13.23 19.98 -8.80
CA GLY A 560 -13.31 18.96 -9.86
C GLY A 560 -12.90 17.57 -9.38
N GLU A 561 -11.86 17.47 -8.53
CA GLU A 561 -11.43 16.22 -7.94
C GLU A 561 -12.49 15.62 -7.00
N LEU A 562 -13.10 16.46 -6.16
CA LEU A 562 -14.24 16.03 -5.34
C LEU A 562 -15.41 15.55 -6.20
N ALA A 563 -15.75 16.30 -7.24
CA ALA A 563 -16.80 15.91 -8.19
C ALA A 563 -16.46 14.60 -8.93
N ALA A 564 -15.23 14.43 -9.35
CA ALA A 564 -14.76 13.20 -9.98
C ALA A 564 -14.85 12.00 -9.02
N SER A 565 -14.54 12.17 -7.75
CA SER A 565 -14.69 11.13 -6.73
C SER A 565 -16.16 10.72 -6.53
N ILE A 566 -17.09 11.69 -6.54
CA ILE A 566 -18.54 11.42 -6.48
C ILE A 566 -19.01 10.67 -7.74
N VAL A 567 -18.58 11.13 -8.92
CA VAL A 567 -18.93 10.46 -10.19
C VAL A 567 -18.35 9.04 -10.24
N ASN A 568 -17.13 8.83 -9.75
CA ASN A 568 -16.54 7.50 -9.65
C ASN A 568 -17.36 6.58 -8.72
N SER A 569 -17.86 7.12 -7.60
CA SER A 569 -18.75 6.38 -6.69
C SER A 569 -20.06 5.96 -7.37
N TRP A 570 -20.57 6.76 -8.30
CA TRP A 570 -21.76 6.45 -9.08
C TRP A 570 -21.52 5.45 -10.21
N LEU A 571 -20.35 5.57 -10.89
CA LEU A 571 -20.02 4.73 -12.06
C LEU A 571 -19.52 3.33 -11.68
N ILE A 572 -18.77 3.20 -10.58
CA ILE A 572 -18.09 1.96 -10.19
C ILE A 572 -18.66 1.42 -8.88
N GLU A 573 -18.32 2.04 -7.76
CA GLU A 573 -18.79 1.61 -6.44
C GLU A 573 -18.85 2.82 -5.50
N SER A 574 -19.95 2.92 -4.72
CA SER A 574 -20.14 4.02 -3.77
C SER A 574 -19.18 3.89 -2.59
N MET A 575 -17.94 4.34 -2.80
CA MET A 575 -16.86 4.33 -1.81
C MET A 575 -16.47 5.74 -1.38
N ALA A 576 -16.61 6.03 -0.10
CA ALA A 576 -16.19 7.28 0.54
C ALA A 576 -14.72 7.20 1.00
N GLN A 577 -13.75 7.39 0.08
CA GLN A 577 -12.32 7.23 0.39
C GLN A 577 -11.54 8.52 0.21
N GLY A 578 -11.00 9.06 1.32
CA GLY A 578 -10.19 10.29 1.33
C GLY A 578 -8.86 10.18 0.59
N ARG A 579 -8.35 8.96 0.34
CA ARG A 579 -7.14 8.76 -0.47
C ARG A 579 -7.29 9.28 -1.92
N TYR A 580 -8.52 9.34 -2.45
CA TYR A 580 -8.78 9.92 -3.77
C TYR A 580 -8.63 11.45 -3.79
N LEU A 581 -8.74 12.10 -2.62
CA LEU A 581 -8.59 13.55 -2.48
C LEU A 581 -7.14 14.00 -2.18
N LEU A 582 -6.16 13.08 -2.11
CA LEU A 582 -4.75 13.43 -1.87
C LEU A 582 -4.15 14.43 -2.87
N PRO A 583 -4.55 14.46 -4.17
CA PRO A 583 -4.09 15.52 -5.06
C PRO A 583 -4.43 16.93 -4.59
N CYS A 584 -5.53 17.11 -3.83
CA CYS A 584 -5.92 18.42 -3.30
C CYS A 584 -4.87 19.02 -2.36
N ILE A 585 -4.20 18.20 -1.53
CA ILE A 585 -3.13 18.70 -0.65
C ILE A 585 -1.90 19.15 -1.44
N LEU A 586 -1.60 18.48 -2.56
CA LEU A 586 -0.51 18.87 -3.46
C LEU A 586 -0.83 20.18 -4.21
N ILE A 587 -2.08 20.33 -4.67
CA ILE A 587 -2.56 21.57 -5.30
C ILE A 587 -2.53 22.73 -4.28
N ALA A 588 -2.95 22.47 -3.02
CA ALA A 588 -2.84 23.46 -1.94
C ALA A 588 -1.39 23.83 -1.64
N GLY A 589 -0.45 22.84 -1.68
CA GLY A 589 0.98 23.08 -1.58
C GLY A 589 1.51 23.96 -2.71
N TYR A 590 1.08 23.73 -3.95
CA TYR A 590 1.40 24.60 -5.08
C TYR A 590 0.88 26.03 -4.85
N LEU A 591 -0.38 26.21 -4.44
CA LEU A 591 -0.93 27.51 -4.11
C LEU A 591 -0.14 28.20 -2.98
N ALA A 592 0.20 27.47 -1.92
CA ALA A 592 1.02 27.99 -0.83
C ALA A 592 2.38 28.49 -1.33
N SER A 593 2.96 27.85 -2.35
CA SER A 593 4.22 28.28 -2.95
C SER A 593 4.13 29.61 -3.72
N THR A 594 2.92 30.02 -4.14
CA THR A 594 2.70 31.29 -4.86
C THR A 594 2.60 32.51 -3.92
N VAL A 595 2.41 32.28 -2.62
CA VAL A 595 2.31 33.33 -1.57
C VAL A 595 3.30 33.05 -0.42
N PRO A 596 4.62 32.94 -0.70
CA PRO A 596 5.61 32.51 0.30
C PRO A 596 5.69 33.44 1.51
N GLU A 597 5.40 34.72 1.35
CA GLU A 597 5.40 35.73 2.42
C GLU A 597 4.36 35.44 3.50
N LEU A 598 3.21 34.85 3.10
CA LEU A 598 2.18 34.43 4.06
C LEU A 598 2.74 33.42 5.06
N PHE A 599 3.49 32.44 4.56
CA PHE A 599 4.07 31.36 5.35
C PHE A 599 5.35 31.74 6.11
N GLN A 600 5.82 32.97 5.96
CA GLN A 600 6.85 33.56 6.81
C GLN A 600 6.25 34.21 8.07
N LYS A 601 4.94 34.55 8.06
CA LYS A 601 4.26 35.15 9.21
C LYS A 601 4.15 34.12 10.34
N LYS A 602 4.48 34.56 11.59
CA LYS A 602 4.50 33.72 12.79
C LYS A 602 3.20 32.93 12.98
N ILE A 603 2.05 33.54 12.73
CA ILE A 603 0.74 32.92 12.92
C ILE A 603 0.56 31.70 11.99
N TYR A 604 0.93 31.78 10.71
CA TYR A 604 0.78 30.67 9.76
C TYR A 604 1.79 29.56 10.02
N ARG A 605 3.02 29.90 10.42
CA ARG A 605 4.00 28.91 10.89
C ARG A 605 3.47 28.15 12.11
N MET A 606 2.83 28.86 13.05
CA MET A 606 2.22 28.26 14.24
C MET A 606 1.05 27.33 13.86
N LEU A 607 0.15 27.78 12.98
CA LEU A 607 -0.99 26.96 12.51
C LEU A 607 -0.51 25.68 11.82
N LEU A 608 0.49 25.76 10.94
CA LEU A 608 1.09 24.60 10.29
C LEU A 608 1.76 23.67 11.29
N SER A 609 2.48 24.21 12.29
CA SER A 609 3.12 23.41 13.33
C SER A 609 2.08 22.67 14.18
N ILE A 610 0.98 23.34 14.55
CA ILE A 610 -0.13 22.72 15.30
C ILE A 610 -0.76 21.59 14.45
N ALA A 611 -1.07 21.86 13.18
CA ALA A 611 -1.64 20.85 12.29
C ALA A 611 -0.72 19.63 12.15
N GLY A 612 0.59 19.84 11.96
CA GLY A 612 1.55 18.75 11.87
C GLY A 612 1.71 17.94 13.17
N ILE A 613 1.76 18.62 14.33
CA ILE A 613 1.84 17.97 15.64
C ILE A 613 0.57 17.15 15.91
N LEU A 614 -0.61 17.71 15.64
CA LEU A 614 -1.88 16.98 15.77
C LEU A 614 -1.91 15.77 14.85
N SER A 615 -1.49 15.91 13.60
CA SER A 615 -1.47 14.81 12.63
C SER A 615 -0.51 13.70 13.04
N VAL A 616 0.75 14.02 13.40
CA VAL A 616 1.72 12.98 13.79
C VAL A 616 1.38 12.36 15.13
N GLY A 617 0.85 13.16 16.08
CA GLY A 617 0.37 12.66 17.37
C GLY A 617 -0.80 11.69 17.18
N TYR A 618 -1.79 12.06 16.36
CA TYR A 618 -2.90 11.19 16.00
C TYR A 618 -2.41 9.89 15.34
N PHE A 619 -1.55 10.00 14.32
CA PHE A 619 -1.03 8.85 13.60
C PHE A 619 -0.25 7.89 14.49
N GLY A 620 0.54 8.41 15.45
CA GLY A 620 1.26 7.59 16.41
C GLY A 620 0.38 6.96 17.49
N LEU A 621 -0.50 7.79 18.10
CA LEU A 621 -1.30 7.35 19.26
C LEU A 621 -2.48 6.45 18.87
N VAL A 622 -3.00 6.59 17.66
CA VAL A 622 -4.12 5.80 17.14
C VAL A 622 -3.63 4.71 16.19
N GLY A 623 -2.77 5.05 15.24
CA GLY A 623 -2.31 4.11 14.23
C GLY A 623 -1.47 2.97 14.79
N ILE A 624 -0.52 3.24 15.70
CA ILE A 624 0.28 2.14 16.27
C ILE A 624 -0.60 1.13 17.00
N PRO A 625 -1.41 1.50 18.02
CA PRO A 625 -2.23 0.52 18.73
C PRO A 625 -3.26 -0.21 17.85
N LEU A 626 -3.71 0.41 16.77
CA LEU A 626 -4.71 -0.19 15.87
C LEU A 626 -4.15 -1.37 15.09
N PHE A 627 -2.85 -1.37 14.79
CA PHE A 627 -2.20 -2.40 13.96
C PHE A 627 -1.37 -3.41 14.75
N PHE A 628 -1.43 -3.35 16.10
CA PHE A 628 -0.73 -4.24 17.04
C PHE A 628 -1.64 -4.72 18.17
#